data_7ac5f6dacc7eccd076a9c0c9b7595a94
#
_entry.id   7ac5f6dacc7eccd076a9c0c9b7595a94
#
_cell.length_a   1.000
_cell.length_b   1.000
_cell.length_c   1.000
_cell.angle_alpha   90.00
_cell.angle_beta   90.00
_cell.angle_gamma   90.00
#
_symmetry.space_group_name_H-M   'P 1'
#
loop_
_entity.id
_entity.type
_entity.pdbx_description
1 polymer ?
#
loop_
_entity_poly.entity_id
_entity_poly.type
_entity_poly.pdbx_seq_one_letter_code
_entity_poly.pdbx_strand_id
1 'polypeptide(L)'
;MRYNGVFLMIGILIIQCKIPTYSKYTSSINTPIGATIENNYIIDSIIKPYSDTLHGAMDQIIGFCPMFIEKYKPSSALTNLMADAIAQTAINEGYPIDLCILNYGGIRSTLDSGDITLGETFELMPFDNQITVLQLSAELLKDCIELIRMKGGEPISSGYYKLRFPLQKQYYLVAVNDYMADGGDGYHFLSKSEKRWDTNIKIRDGLIHYIKQNNPLKLDFKNRTL
;
A
#
# COMPACT_ATOMS: atom_id res chain seq x y z
N MET A 1 55.17 -57.56 1.47
CA MET A 1 54.75 -57.20 0.11
C MET A 1 53.23 -57.13 0.08
N ARG A 2 52.63 -55.96 0.11
CA ARG A 2 51.19 -55.70 -0.21
C ARG A 2 50.73 -54.36 0.38
N TYR A 3 51.30 -53.25 -0.08
CA TYR A 3 50.73 -51.90 0.28
C TYR A 3 50.79 -50.85 -0.87
N ASN A 4 51.11 -51.27 -2.11
CA ASN A 4 51.25 -50.32 -3.23
C ASN A 4 49.99 -50.11 -4.05
N GLY A 5 48.85 -50.76 -3.73
CA GLY A 5 47.61 -50.62 -4.51
C GLY A 5 46.63 -49.59 -3.99
N VAL A 6 46.71 -49.21 -2.70
CA VAL A 6 45.74 -48.33 -2.06
C VAL A 6 46.06 -46.84 -2.31
N PHE A 7 47.32 -46.47 -2.51
CA PHE A 7 47.73 -45.10 -2.75
C PHE A 7 47.37 -44.55 -4.17
N LEU A 8 47.18 -45.44 -5.14
CA LEU A 8 46.81 -45.01 -6.51
C LEU A 8 45.35 -44.69 -6.65
N MET A 9 44.46 -45.20 -5.78
CA MET A 9 43.03 -44.97 -5.83
C MET A 9 42.59 -43.69 -5.16
N ILE A 10 43.37 -43.15 -4.22
CA ILE A 10 43.09 -41.90 -3.51
C ILE A 10 43.48 -40.66 -4.35
N GLY A 11 44.42 -40.80 -5.28
CA GLY A 11 44.86 -39.71 -6.15
C GLY A 11 43.88 -39.29 -7.24
N ILE A 12 42.92 -40.18 -7.60
CA ILE A 12 41.96 -39.90 -8.70
C ILE A 12 40.71 -39.17 -8.23
N LEU A 13 40.47 -39.10 -6.91
CA LEU A 13 39.27 -38.48 -6.34
C LEU A 13 39.39 -36.95 -6.07
N ILE A 14 40.53 -36.33 -6.37
CA ILE A 14 40.77 -34.91 -6.04
C ILE A 14 40.76 -34.02 -7.29
N ILE A 15 40.55 -34.55 -8.49
CA ILE A 15 40.38 -33.74 -9.68
C ILE A 15 38.88 -33.36 -9.81
N GLN A 16 38.39 -32.58 -8.88
CA GLN A 16 37.19 -31.80 -9.13
C GLN A 16 37.56 -30.65 -10.10
N CYS A 17 37.32 -30.92 -11.38
CA CYS A 17 37.39 -29.89 -12.39
C CYS A 17 36.35 -28.80 -12.06
N LYS A 18 36.73 -27.73 -11.36
CA LYS A 18 35.95 -26.51 -11.33
C LYS A 18 35.97 -25.91 -12.72
N ILE A 19 34.91 -26.16 -13.49
CA ILE A 19 34.67 -25.45 -14.74
C ILE A 19 34.38 -24.00 -14.32
N PRO A 20 35.22 -23.02 -14.66
CA PRO A 20 34.89 -21.63 -14.36
C PRO A 20 33.73 -21.24 -15.22
N THR A 21 32.58 -21.04 -14.58
CA THR A 21 31.41 -20.43 -15.23
C THR A 21 31.67 -18.93 -15.39
N TYR A 22 32.09 -18.53 -16.55
CA TYR A 22 32.20 -17.11 -16.88
C TYR A 22 30.81 -16.57 -17.28
N SER A 23 30.19 -15.85 -16.37
CA SER A 23 29.01 -15.03 -16.72
C SER A 23 29.51 -13.80 -17.47
N LYS A 24 29.29 -13.77 -18.79
CA LYS A 24 29.56 -12.58 -19.59
C LYS A 24 28.44 -11.58 -19.33
N TYR A 25 28.70 -10.61 -18.46
CA TYR A 25 27.81 -9.47 -18.29
C TYR A 25 28.04 -8.51 -19.47
N THR A 26 27.08 -8.39 -20.36
CA THR A 26 27.01 -7.29 -21.31
C THR A 26 26.20 -6.18 -20.67
N SER A 27 26.83 -5.11 -20.23
CA SER A 27 26.13 -3.88 -19.88
C SER A 27 25.81 -3.13 -21.18
N SER A 28 24.55 -2.95 -21.46
CA SER A 28 24.11 -1.99 -22.48
C SER A 28 23.76 -0.67 -21.80
N ILE A 29 24.12 0.44 -22.45
CA ILE A 29 23.63 1.75 -22.02
C ILE A 29 22.12 1.76 -22.24
N ASN A 30 21.35 2.13 -21.20
CA ASN A 30 19.91 2.27 -21.35
C ASN A 30 19.58 3.34 -22.40
N THR A 31 18.78 2.98 -23.39
CA THR A 31 18.26 3.95 -24.34
C THR A 31 17.08 4.66 -23.70
N PRO A 32 17.12 6.01 -23.51
CA PRO A 32 15.98 6.73 -22.98
C PRO A 32 14.81 6.64 -23.97
N ILE A 33 13.65 6.25 -23.46
CA ILE A 33 12.40 6.25 -24.23
C ILE A 33 11.86 7.68 -24.18
N GLY A 34 11.82 8.34 -25.33
CA GLY A 34 11.38 9.72 -25.48
C GLY A 34 10.56 9.94 -26.74
N ALA A 35 10.08 11.15 -26.93
CA ALA A 35 9.23 11.55 -28.06
C ALA A 35 9.87 11.35 -29.47
N THR A 36 11.17 11.06 -29.54
CA THR A 36 11.87 10.77 -30.77
C THR A 36 11.76 9.32 -31.25
N ILE A 37 11.17 8.43 -30.43
CA ILE A 37 10.94 7.02 -30.82
C ILE A 37 9.61 6.97 -31.55
N GLU A 38 9.63 6.53 -32.80
CA GLU A 38 8.42 6.37 -33.61
C GLU A 38 7.53 5.26 -33.00
N ASN A 39 6.22 5.51 -32.94
CA ASN A 39 5.25 4.53 -32.52
C ASN A 39 5.17 3.39 -33.55
N ASN A 40 5.09 2.18 -33.05
CA ASN A 40 4.84 1.02 -33.89
C ASN A 40 3.33 0.85 -34.11
N TYR A 41 2.87 1.16 -35.34
CA TYR A 41 1.44 1.17 -35.67
C TYR A 41 0.75 -0.20 -35.47
N ILE A 42 1.50 -1.32 -35.59
CA ILE A 42 0.97 -2.66 -35.35
C ILE A 42 0.63 -2.84 -33.87
N ILE A 43 1.57 -2.43 -32.99
CA ILE A 43 1.38 -2.47 -31.55
C ILE A 43 0.25 -1.52 -31.15
N ASP A 44 0.23 -0.31 -31.69
CA ASP A 44 -0.82 0.68 -31.44
C ASP A 44 -2.20 0.15 -31.85
N SER A 45 -2.31 -0.52 -33.00
CA SER A 45 -3.57 -1.11 -33.46
C SER A 45 -4.10 -2.23 -32.55
N ILE A 46 -3.19 -2.97 -31.89
CA ILE A 46 -3.56 -4.01 -30.91
C ILE A 46 -3.98 -3.38 -29.58
N ILE A 47 -3.28 -2.35 -29.13
CA ILE A 47 -3.53 -1.70 -27.83
C ILE A 47 -4.75 -0.78 -27.87
N LYS A 48 -4.95 -0.06 -28.99
CA LYS A 48 -5.97 0.99 -29.11
C LYS A 48 -7.39 0.58 -28.69
N PRO A 49 -7.96 -0.57 -29.08
CA PRO A 49 -9.30 -0.95 -28.66
C PRO A 49 -9.43 -1.10 -27.14
N TYR A 50 -8.40 -1.61 -26.49
CA TYR A 50 -8.37 -1.76 -25.02
C TYR A 50 -8.21 -0.41 -24.33
N SER A 51 -7.31 0.43 -24.86
CA SER A 51 -7.07 1.79 -24.38
C SER A 51 -8.33 2.64 -24.47
N ASP A 52 -9.02 2.65 -25.62
CA ASP A 52 -10.23 3.44 -25.82
C ASP A 52 -11.37 2.98 -24.85
N THR A 53 -11.50 1.68 -24.61
CA THR A 53 -12.48 1.14 -23.67
C THR A 53 -12.13 1.52 -22.24
N LEU A 54 -10.85 1.43 -21.87
CA LEU A 54 -10.36 1.75 -20.54
C LEU A 54 -10.50 3.24 -20.23
N HIS A 55 -10.13 4.13 -21.18
CA HIS A 55 -10.27 5.57 -21.02
C HIS A 55 -11.72 5.97 -20.79
N GLY A 56 -12.68 5.41 -21.54
CA GLY A 56 -14.10 5.71 -21.31
C GLY A 56 -14.60 5.36 -19.91
N ALA A 57 -14.06 4.31 -19.30
CA ALA A 57 -14.39 3.95 -17.91
C ALA A 57 -13.64 4.83 -16.89
N MET A 58 -12.36 5.09 -17.13
CA MET A 58 -11.50 5.84 -16.20
C MET A 58 -11.81 7.33 -16.15
N ASP A 59 -12.33 7.90 -17.23
CA ASP A 59 -12.73 9.33 -17.32
C ASP A 59 -14.07 9.61 -16.60
N GLN A 60 -14.73 8.58 -16.04
CA GLN A 60 -15.97 8.77 -15.30
C GLN A 60 -15.73 9.67 -14.08
N ILE A 61 -16.42 10.80 -14.02
CA ILE A 61 -16.43 11.70 -12.85
C ILE A 61 -17.18 11.02 -11.70
N ILE A 62 -16.55 10.94 -10.54
CA ILE A 62 -17.09 10.31 -9.33
C ILE A 62 -17.27 11.27 -8.16
N GLY A 63 -16.71 12.47 -8.25
CA GLY A 63 -16.82 13.50 -7.20
C GLY A 63 -16.10 14.78 -7.56
N PHE A 64 -15.97 15.67 -6.58
CA PHE A 64 -15.32 16.98 -6.73
C PHE A 64 -14.42 17.27 -5.53
N CYS A 65 -13.16 17.65 -5.82
CA CYS A 65 -12.19 18.11 -4.83
C CYS A 65 -12.13 19.64 -4.85
N PRO A 66 -12.43 20.35 -3.74
CA PRO A 66 -12.51 21.80 -3.76
C PRO A 66 -11.17 22.51 -3.94
N MET A 67 -10.06 21.82 -3.73
CA MET A 67 -8.71 22.35 -3.89
C MET A 67 -7.70 21.23 -4.04
N PHE A 68 -6.53 21.54 -4.59
CA PHE A 68 -5.39 20.61 -4.66
C PHE A 68 -4.99 20.13 -3.27
N ILE A 69 -4.83 18.81 -3.12
CA ILE A 69 -4.33 18.18 -1.90
C ILE A 69 -3.26 17.12 -2.23
N GLU A 70 -2.21 17.15 -1.43
CA GLU A 70 -1.09 16.22 -1.54
C GLU A 70 -0.79 15.55 -0.20
N LYS A 71 -0.03 14.46 -0.24
CA LYS A 71 0.44 13.82 0.98
C LYS A 71 1.74 14.45 1.47
N TYR A 72 1.79 14.77 2.75
CA TYR A 72 3.02 15.11 3.47
C TYR A 72 2.93 14.61 4.91
N LYS A 73 4.08 14.52 5.54
CA LYS A 73 4.20 14.10 6.95
C LYS A 73 4.24 15.33 7.86
N PRO A 74 3.76 15.19 9.07
CA PRO A 74 3.21 13.99 9.71
C PRO A 74 1.78 13.66 9.32
N SER A 75 1.01 14.60 8.78
CA SER A 75 -0.40 14.47 8.42
C SER A 75 -0.76 15.55 7.40
N SER A 76 -1.60 15.24 6.45
CA SER A 76 -2.13 16.16 5.42
C SER A 76 -3.62 15.94 5.21
N ALA A 77 -4.28 16.87 4.49
CA ALA A 77 -5.70 16.70 4.14
C ALA A 77 -5.92 15.41 3.34
N LEU A 78 -4.98 15.04 2.44
CA LEU A 78 -5.07 13.82 1.66
C LEU A 78 -4.92 12.57 2.53
N THR A 79 -3.94 12.53 3.44
CA THR A 79 -3.76 11.39 4.35
C THR A 79 -4.94 11.23 5.30
N ASN A 80 -5.52 12.35 5.76
CA ASN A 80 -6.72 12.37 6.59
C ASN A 80 -7.93 11.83 5.83
N LEU A 81 -8.15 12.31 4.59
CA LEU A 81 -9.22 11.85 3.71
C LEU A 81 -9.16 10.35 3.49
N MET A 82 -7.98 9.83 3.13
CA MET A 82 -7.78 8.40 2.87
C MET A 82 -8.14 7.55 4.10
N ALA A 83 -7.63 7.91 5.27
CA ALA A 83 -7.89 7.15 6.49
C ALA A 83 -9.36 7.26 6.95
N ASP A 84 -10.00 8.43 6.79
CA ASP A 84 -11.41 8.61 7.13
C ASP A 84 -12.33 7.85 6.16
N ALA A 85 -12.02 7.84 4.87
CA ALA A 85 -12.77 7.08 3.87
C ALA A 85 -12.81 5.58 4.21
N ILE A 86 -11.67 5.01 4.58
CA ILE A 86 -11.57 3.60 4.94
C ILE A 86 -12.21 3.32 6.30
N ALA A 87 -12.06 4.24 7.27
CA ALA A 87 -12.75 4.13 8.55
C ALA A 87 -14.27 4.11 8.37
N GLN A 88 -14.81 5.03 7.56
CA GLN A 88 -16.24 5.10 7.29
C GLN A 88 -16.74 3.84 6.56
N THR A 89 -15.98 3.34 5.60
CA THR A 89 -16.29 2.10 4.89
C THR A 89 -16.38 0.92 5.86
N ALA A 90 -15.39 0.74 6.72
CA ALA A 90 -15.41 -0.33 7.72
C ALA A 90 -16.62 -0.23 8.66
N ILE A 91 -16.97 0.98 9.10
CA ILE A 91 -18.15 1.24 9.96
C ILE A 91 -19.44 0.90 9.22
N ASN A 92 -19.57 1.29 7.96
CA ASN A 92 -20.77 1.01 7.15
C ASN A 92 -20.97 -0.49 6.92
N GLU A 93 -19.88 -1.26 6.89
CA GLU A 93 -19.90 -2.73 6.78
C GLU A 93 -20.13 -3.44 8.14
N GLY A 94 -20.43 -2.68 9.21
CA GLY A 94 -20.79 -3.21 10.50
C GLY A 94 -19.61 -3.46 11.45
N TYR A 95 -18.41 -2.97 11.13
CA TYR A 95 -17.26 -3.05 12.04
C TYR A 95 -17.15 -1.76 12.87
N PRO A 96 -17.47 -1.77 14.16
CA PRO A 96 -17.44 -0.57 15.03
C PRO A 96 -15.98 -0.23 15.41
N ILE A 97 -15.17 0.17 14.44
CA ILE A 97 -13.75 0.44 14.64
C ILE A 97 -13.52 1.69 15.51
N ASP A 98 -12.45 1.67 16.30
CA ASP A 98 -11.96 2.81 17.06
C ASP A 98 -11.09 3.73 16.22
N LEU A 99 -10.33 3.15 15.26
CA LEU A 99 -9.30 3.84 14.50
C LEU A 99 -9.07 3.15 13.15
N CYS A 100 -8.67 3.92 12.15
CA CYS A 100 -8.05 3.39 10.93
C CYS A 100 -6.63 3.94 10.81
N ILE A 101 -5.70 3.08 10.44
CA ILE A 101 -4.30 3.40 10.18
C ILE A 101 -3.95 2.81 8.81
N LEU A 102 -3.42 3.63 7.90
CA LEU A 102 -2.90 3.20 6.62
C LEU A 102 -1.41 3.51 6.52
N ASN A 103 -0.71 2.84 5.61
CA ASN A 103 0.68 3.15 5.35
C ASN A 103 0.81 4.32 4.36
N TYR A 104 1.67 5.27 4.66
CA TYR A 104 1.95 6.44 3.84
C TYR A 104 2.39 6.07 2.41
N GLY A 105 3.14 4.97 2.27
CA GLY A 105 3.60 4.43 1.00
C GLY A 105 2.48 3.94 0.09
N GLY A 106 1.31 3.60 0.64
CA GLY A 106 0.13 3.14 -0.10
C GLY A 106 -0.53 4.24 -0.94
N ILE A 107 -0.40 5.51 -0.54
CA ILE A 107 -0.90 6.66 -1.30
C ILE A 107 0.13 7.05 -2.36
N ARG A 108 -0.23 7.02 -3.65
CA ARG A 108 0.75 7.10 -4.76
C ARG A 108 0.64 8.35 -5.62
N SER A 109 -0.44 9.11 -5.51
CA SER A 109 -0.70 10.33 -6.28
C SER A 109 -1.22 11.44 -5.37
N THR A 110 -1.62 12.55 -5.97
CA THR A 110 -2.30 13.71 -5.38
C THR A 110 -3.75 13.73 -5.86
N LEU A 111 -4.57 14.63 -5.34
CA LEU A 111 -5.84 15.00 -5.95
C LEU A 111 -5.79 16.47 -6.34
N ASP A 112 -6.06 16.75 -7.60
CA ASP A 112 -6.18 18.11 -8.11
C ASP A 112 -7.49 18.76 -7.68
N SER A 113 -7.56 20.07 -7.78
CA SER A 113 -8.82 20.79 -7.61
C SER A 113 -9.70 20.60 -8.84
N GLY A 114 -10.97 20.27 -8.62
CA GLY A 114 -11.93 20.02 -9.71
C GLY A 114 -12.62 18.68 -9.62
N ASP A 115 -13.08 18.20 -10.78
CA ASP A 115 -13.71 16.90 -10.90
C ASP A 115 -12.72 15.78 -10.61
N ILE A 116 -13.16 14.81 -9.81
CA ILE A 116 -12.38 13.60 -9.52
C ILE A 116 -12.87 12.49 -10.44
N THR A 117 -11.96 11.93 -11.21
CA THR A 117 -12.25 10.80 -12.10
C THR A 117 -12.02 9.44 -11.41
N LEU A 118 -12.60 8.40 -11.96
CA LEU A 118 -12.32 7.04 -11.54
C LEU A 118 -10.82 6.71 -11.70
N GLY A 119 -10.21 7.15 -12.80
CA GLY A 119 -8.78 6.96 -13.10
C GLY A 119 -7.88 7.53 -12.01
N GLU A 120 -8.15 8.76 -11.52
CA GLU A 120 -7.37 9.36 -10.44
C GLU A 120 -7.39 8.52 -9.16
N THR A 121 -8.50 7.82 -8.86
CA THR A 121 -8.52 6.91 -7.70
C THR A 121 -7.64 5.67 -7.90
N PHE A 122 -7.48 5.19 -9.14
CA PHE A 122 -6.54 4.12 -9.47
C PHE A 122 -5.09 4.59 -9.40
N GLU A 123 -4.80 5.83 -9.77
CA GLU A 123 -3.47 6.43 -9.59
C GLU A 123 -3.15 6.68 -8.11
N LEU A 124 -4.13 7.16 -7.35
CA LEU A 124 -4.00 7.45 -5.92
C LEU A 124 -3.77 6.18 -5.10
N MET A 125 -4.50 5.11 -5.42
CA MET A 125 -4.44 3.81 -4.75
C MET A 125 -4.37 2.66 -5.76
N PRO A 126 -3.19 2.40 -6.38
CA PRO A 126 -3.05 1.41 -7.45
C PRO A 126 -3.05 -0.04 -6.95
N PHE A 127 -2.93 -0.25 -5.66
CA PHE A 127 -2.85 -1.59 -5.07
C PHE A 127 -4.23 -2.20 -4.86
N ASP A 128 -4.31 -3.53 -4.96
CA ASP A 128 -5.52 -4.30 -4.72
C ASP A 128 -5.67 -4.74 -3.25
N ASN A 129 -5.08 -3.95 -2.33
CA ASN A 129 -5.18 -4.19 -0.90
C ASN A 129 -6.63 -4.15 -0.41
N GLN A 130 -6.95 -5.02 0.55
CA GLN A 130 -8.24 -5.10 1.21
C GLN A 130 -8.22 -4.40 2.57
N ILE A 131 -9.41 -3.99 3.02
CA ILE A 131 -9.60 -3.51 4.38
C ILE A 131 -9.60 -4.73 5.31
N THR A 132 -8.74 -4.71 6.31
CA THR A 132 -8.66 -5.72 7.36
C THR A 132 -8.91 -5.03 8.70
N VAL A 133 -9.79 -5.60 9.52
CA VAL A 133 -10.05 -5.13 10.86
C VAL A 133 -9.34 -6.04 11.86
N LEU A 134 -8.56 -5.45 12.75
CA LEU A 134 -7.80 -6.16 13.77
C LEU A 134 -8.30 -5.79 15.17
N GLN A 135 -8.42 -6.77 16.06
CA GLN A 135 -8.57 -6.54 17.48
C GLN A 135 -7.20 -6.50 18.14
N LEU A 136 -6.73 -5.30 18.46
CA LEU A 136 -5.43 -5.08 19.07
C LEU A 136 -5.58 -4.87 20.58
N SER A 137 -4.69 -5.48 21.36
CA SER A 137 -4.53 -5.10 22.77
C SER A 137 -4.04 -3.64 22.88
N ALA A 138 -4.22 -3.04 24.04
CA ALA A 138 -3.68 -1.70 24.29
C ALA A 138 -2.16 -1.63 24.09
N GLU A 139 -1.45 -2.71 24.37
CA GLU A 139 0.01 -2.82 24.16
C GLU A 139 0.36 -2.81 22.68
N LEU A 140 -0.30 -3.65 21.84
CA LEU A 140 -0.08 -3.67 20.41
C LEU A 140 -0.45 -2.33 19.74
N LEU A 141 -1.51 -1.67 20.20
CA LEU A 141 -1.84 -0.33 19.69
C LEU A 141 -0.77 0.69 20.09
N LYS A 142 -0.19 0.58 21.28
CA LYS A 142 0.94 1.42 21.69
C LYS A 142 2.16 1.21 20.79
N ASP A 143 2.47 -0.04 20.46
CA ASP A 143 3.56 -0.35 19.49
C ASP A 143 3.29 0.26 18.12
N CYS A 144 2.04 0.23 17.63
CA CYS A 144 1.64 0.94 16.41
C CYS A 144 1.94 2.44 16.50
N ILE A 145 1.52 3.07 17.59
CA ILE A 145 1.71 4.51 17.83
C ILE A 145 3.19 4.87 17.84
N GLU A 146 4.01 4.05 18.49
CA GLU A 146 5.45 4.27 18.56
C GLU A 146 6.11 4.13 17.18
N LEU A 147 5.74 3.11 16.42
CA LEU A 147 6.23 2.94 15.04
C LEU A 147 5.80 4.10 14.14
N ILE A 148 4.56 4.58 14.26
CA ILE A 148 4.07 5.76 13.50
C ILE A 148 4.91 6.98 13.81
N ARG A 149 5.23 7.22 15.10
CA ARG A 149 6.12 8.33 15.50
C ARG A 149 7.52 8.20 14.89
N MET A 150 8.11 7.00 14.96
CA MET A 150 9.44 6.74 14.39
C MET A 150 9.47 6.96 12.87
N LYS A 151 8.37 6.67 12.19
CA LYS A 151 8.22 6.90 10.74
C LYS A 151 7.93 8.37 10.39
N GLY A 152 7.70 9.22 11.36
CA GLY A 152 7.36 10.63 11.18
C GLY A 152 5.92 10.88 10.78
N GLY A 153 5.02 9.92 10.99
CA GLY A 153 3.59 10.00 10.69
C GLY A 153 3.12 8.99 9.65
N GLU A 154 1.88 8.56 9.79
CA GLU A 154 1.12 7.71 8.87
C GLU A 154 -0.31 8.26 8.74
N PRO A 155 -1.08 7.89 7.69
CA PRO A 155 -2.49 8.25 7.58
C PRO A 155 -3.31 7.65 8.73
N ILE A 156 -3.98 8.51 9.50
CA ILE A 156 -4.77 8.10 10.66
C ILE A 156 -6.16 8.74 10.57
N SER A 157 -7.21 7.95 10.84
CA SER A 157 -8.57 8.47 10.81
C SER A 157 -8.89 9.39 11.99
N SER A 158 -9.97 10.16 11.86
CA SER A 158 -10.49 11.06 12.92
C SER A 158 -10.87 10.35 14.22
N GLY A 159 -10.99 9.03 14.20
CA GLY A 159 -11.11 8.21 15.42
C GLY A 159 -10.00 8.48 16.43
N TYR A 160 -8.82 8.91 15.98
CA TYR A 160 -7.72 9.37 16.80
C TYR A 160 -8.12 10.36 17.89
N TYR A 161 -9.00 11.32 17.58
CA TYR A 161 -9.44 12.32 18.56
C TYR A 161 -10.26 11.76 19.73
N LYS A 162 -10.74 10.52 19.60
CA LYS A 162 -11.49 9.80 20.64
C LYS A 162 -10.58 8.96 21.54
N LEU A 163 -9.34 8.72 21.15
CA LEU A 163 -8.40 7.98 21.99
C LEU A 163 -8.08 8.78 23.26
N ARG A 164 -7.99 8.08 24.38
CA ARG A 164 -7.57 8.63 25.67
C ARG A 164 -6.22 8.05 26.04
N PHE A 165 -5.29 8.89 26.42
CA PHE A 165 -3.98 8.46 26.89
C PHE A 165 -3.86 8.67 28.42
N PRO A 166 -3.38 7.67 29.17
CA PRO A 166 -3.03 6.32 28.71
C PRO A 166 -4.24 5.59 28.14
N LEU A 167 -4.01 4.61 27.24
CA LEU A 167 -5.08 3.81 26.64
C LEU A 167 -5.89 3.10 27.71
N GLN A 168 -7.23 3.21 27.66
CA GLN A 168 -8.12 2.78 28.74
C GLN A 168 -8.90 1.50 28.45
N LYS A 169 -9.06 1.15 27.16
CA LYS A 169 -9.69 -0.10 26.76
C LYS A 169 -8.65 -1.23 26.77
N GLN A 170 -9.09 -2.43 27.12
CA GLN A 170 -8.27 -3.63 26.98
C GLN A 170 -7.96 -3.92 25.50
N TYR A 171 -8.93 -3.69 24.62
CA TYR A 171 -8.84 -3.93 23.19
C TYR A 171 -9.38 -2.75 22.39
N TYR A 172 -8.83 -2.60 21.19
CA TYR A 172 -9.23 -1.60 20.20
C TYR A 172 -9.46 -2.30 18.86
N LEU A 173 -10.53 -1.92 18.16
CA LEU A 173 -10.75 -2.37 16.79
C LEU A 173 -10.11 -1.36 15.83
N VAL A 174 -9.12 -1.82 15.10
CA VAL A 174 -8.32 -0.98 14.20
C VAL A 174 -8.44 -1.50 12.78
N ALA A 175 -8.90 -0.64 11.85
CA ALA A 175 -8.86 -0.94 10.43
C ALA A 175 -7.47 -0.60 9.88
N VAL A 176 -6.93 -1.51 9.08
CA VAL A 176 -5.67 -1.38 8.36
C VAL A 176 -5.84 -1.97 6.95
N ASN A 177 -4.84 -1.89 6.10
CA ASN A 177 -4.82 -2.74 4.91
C ASN A 177 -4.23 -4.12 5.23
N ASP A 178 -4.56 -5.12 4.40
CA ASP A 178 -4.07 -6.49 4.53
C ASP A 178 -2.54 -6.57 4.52
N TYR A 179 -1.87 -5.76 3.69
CA TYR A 179 -0.41 -5.68 3.65
C TYR A 179 0.20 -5.31 5.02
N MET A 180 -0.37 -4.32 5.73
CA MET A 180 0.07 -3.99 7.10
C MET A 180 -0.30 -5.10 8.08
N ALA A 181 -1.51 -5.67 7.97
CA ALA A 181 -1.95 -6.78 8.82
C ALA A 181 -1.01 -7.99 8.72
N ASP A 182 -0.44 -8.23 7.55
CA ASP A 182 0.55 -9.30 7.27
C ASP A 182 1.99 -8.91 7.65
N GLY A 183 2.19 -7.74 8.24
CA GLY A 183 3.48 -7.28 8.76
C GLY A 183 4.28 -6.39 7.80
N GLY A 184 3.67 -5.93 6.71
CA GLY A 184 4.29 -4.99 5.78
C GLY A 184 4.70 -3.68 6.47
N ASP A 185 5.67 -2.99 5.88
CA ASP A 185 6.21 -1.71 6.38
C ASP A 185 6.70 -1.74 7.85
N GLY A 186 7.10 -2.92 8.34
CA GLY A 186 7.61 -3.09 9.70
C GLY A 186 6.53 -3.33 10.78
N TYR A 187 5.27 -3.48 10.40
CA TYR A 187 4.16 -3.79 11.31
C TYR A 187 4.05 -5.28 11.66
N HIS A 188 5.16 -6.01 11.74
CA HIS A 188 5.21 -7.46 12.00
C HIS A 188 4.43 -7.89 13.24
N PHE A 189 4.31 -7.03 14.24
CA PHE A 189 3.57 -7.31 15.47
C PHE A 189 2.06 -7.35 15.27
N LEU A 190 1.50 -6.80 14.18
CA LEU A 190 0.07 -6.87 13.89
C LEU A 190 -0.41 -8.31 13.63
N SER A 191 0.48 -9.21 13.21
CA SER A 191 0.18 -10.64 13.09
C SER A 191 -0.17 -11.31 14.44
N LYS A 192 0.13 -10.63 15.56
CA LYS A 192 -0.22 -11.06 16.92
C LYS A 192 -1.57 -10.51 17.41
N SER A 193 -2.37 -9.91 16.51
CA SER A 193 -3.70 -9.42 16.85
C SER A 193 -4.57 -10.55 17.41
N GLU A 194 -5.40 -10.23 18.40
CA GLU A 194 -6.31 -11.19 19.05
C GLU A 194 -7.33 -11.79 18.08
N LYS A 195 -7.84 -10.95 17.18
CA LYS A 195 -8.78 -11.34 16.12
C LYS A 195 -8.51 -10.53 14.88
N ARG A 196 -8.78 -11.15 13.72
CA ARG A 196 -8.67 -10.56 12.39
C ARG A 196 -9.95 -10.83 11.59
N TRP A 197 -10.42 -9.81 10.90
CA TRP A 197 -11.53 -9.89 9.95
C TRP A 197 -11.09 -9.26 8.63
N ASP A 198 -11.02 -10.05 7.59
CA ASP A 198 -10.79 -9.59 6.22
C ASP A 198 -12.15 -9.27 5.59
N THR A 199 -12.37 -8.01 5.24
CA THR A 199 -13.70 -7.54 4.82
C THR A 199 -14.04 -7.90 3.38
N ASN A 200 -13.07 -8.34 2.57
CA ASN A 200 -13.15 -8.53 1.13
C ASN A 200 -13.46 -7.24 0.33
N ILE A 201 -13.35 -6.08 0.95
CA ILE A 201 -13.54 -4.78 0.32
C ILE A 201 -12.17 -4.18 0.03
N LYS A 202 -11.92 -3.85 -1.23
CA LYS A 202 -10.69 -3.18 -1.61
C LYS A 202 -10.68 -1.75 -1.07
N ILE A 203 -9.51 -1.30 -0.63
CA ILE A 203 -9.31 0.08 -0.16
C ILE A 203 -9.75 1.09 -1.21
N ARG A 204 -9.39 0.86 -2.48
CA ARG A 204 -9.81 1.73 -3.58
C ARG A 204 -11.32 1.78 -3.74
N ASP A 205 -12.02 0.66 -3.63
CA ASP A 205 -13.49 0.62 -3.75
C ASP A 205 -14.16 1.38 -2.60
N GLY A 206 -13.61 1.24 -1.37
CA GLY A 206 -14.04 2.03 -0.21
C GLY A 206 -13.84 3.53 -0.44
N LEU A 207 -12.70 3.94 -1.00
CA LEU A 207 -12.42 5.33 -1.34
C LEU A 207 -13.40 5.86 -2.41
N ILE A 208 -13.63 5.11 -3.49
CA ILE A 208 -14.57 5.48 -4.55
C ILE A 208 -15.98 5.68 -3.98
N HIS A 209 -16.42 4.76 -3.14
CA HIS A 209 -17.72 4.84 -2.49
C HIS A 209 -17.82 6.08 -1.59
N TYR A 210 -16.78 6.34 -0.80
CA TYR A 210 -16.70 7.51 0.07
C TYR A 210 -16.77 8.82 -0.73
N ILE A 211 -16.01 8.95 -1.82
CA ILE A 211 -16.01 10.14 -2.69
C ILE A 211 -17.41 10.39 -3.26
N LYS A 212 -18.07 9.33 -3.77
CA LYS A 212 -19.44 9.45 -4.32
C LYS A 212 -20.47 9.91 -3.29
N GLN A 213 -20.34 9.45 -2.05
CA GLN A 213 -21.26 9.82 -0.97
C GLN A 213 -21.00 11.20 -0.38
N ASN A 214 -19.76 11.69 -0.44
CA ASN A 214 -19.33 12.95 0.19
C ASN A 214 -18.91 13.98 -0.87
N ASN A 215 -19.77 14.21 -1.84
CA ASN A 215 -19.53 15.13 -2.96
C ASN A 215 -20.26 16.50 -2.75
N PRO A 216 -19.54 17.63 -2.76
CA PRO A 216 -18.09 17.80 -2.85
C PRO A 216 -17.38 17.33 -1.57
N LEU A 217 -16.10 16.95 -1.71
CA LEU A 217 -15.30 16.49 -0.58
C LEU A 217 -15.16 17.56 0.50
N LYS A 218 -15.30 17.14 1.75
CA LYS A 218 -14.99 17.97 2.93
C LYS A 218 -13.60 17.61 3.43
N LEU A 219 -12.68 18.56 3.33
CA LEU A 219 -11.28 18.35 3.68
C LEU A 219 -11.01 18.70 5.14
N ASP A 220 -10.28 17.84 5.86
CA ASP A 220 -9.82 18.08 7.22
C ASP A 220 -8.30 18.32 7.23
N PHE A 221 -7.90 19.54 7.59
CA PHE A 221 -6.51 19.98 7.67
C PHE A 221 -5.92 19.86 9.08
N LYS A 222 -6.69 19.32 10.02
CA LYS A 222 -6.18 19.13 11.38
C LYS A 222 -5.02 18.16 11.40
N ASN A 223 -4.00 18.53 12.16
CA ASN A 223 -2.88 17.63 12.37
C ASN A 223 -3.31 16.44 13.24
N ARG A 224 -3.03 15.24 12.74
CA ARG A 224 -3.33 13.97 13.41
C ARG A 224 -2.05 13.23 13.80
N THR A 225 -1.17 13.93 14.50
CA THR A 225 0.05 13.33 15.08
C THR A 225 -0.27 12.60 16.38
N LEU A 226 0.22 11.37 16.47
CA LEU A 226 0.18 10.54 17.67
C LEU A 226 1.35 10.83 18.60
#